data_b817fd303bd9977e812760dcf94964f6
#
_entry.id   b817fd303bd9977e812760dcf94964f6
#
_cell.length_a   1.000
_cell.length_b   1.000
_cell.length_c   1.000
_cell.angle_alpha   90.00
_cell.angle_beta   90.00
_cell.angle_gamma   90.00
#
_symmetry.space_group_name_H-M   'P 1'
#
loop_
_entity.id
_entity.type
_entity.pdbx_description
1 polymer ?
#
loop_
_entity_poly.entity_id
_entity_poly.type
_entity_poly.pdbx_seq_one_letter_code
_entity_poly.pdbx_strand_id
1 'polypeptide(L)'
;VPITKGTEVNKMSNGEDSIVWSISAEDISKSALVSAPSWLPTEIIDFTLEDTKTGDSKNVHLTFKVFAGEYKGLENPFIYFNEKLPVMMNSLLKACGFPQNPDGSFSVRLSKGTMVGKKFLAHWIRGTYNNRPVNQIDDYASLPTAE
;
A
#
# COMPACT_ATOMS: atom_id res chain seq x y z
N VAL A 1 -7.22 5.69 -9.47
CA VAL A 1 -7.37 6.21 -10.82
C VAL A 1 -8.75 5.94 -11.33
N PRO A 2 -9.46 6.95 -11.71
CA PRO A 2 -10.80 6.75 -12.21
C PRO A 2 -10.80 6.02 -13.56
N ILE A 3 -11.82 5.23 -13.74
CA ILE A 3 -11.99 4.47 -14.96
C ILE A 3 -13.01 5.14 -15.88
N THR A 4 -13.18 6.42 -15.73
CA THR A 4 -14.17 7.17 -16.48
C THR A 4 -13.73 7.53 -17.88
N LYS A 5 -12.43 7.51 -18.13
CA LYS A 5 -11.89 7.83 -19.43
C LYS A 5 -12.29 6.75 -20.42
N GLY A 6 -12.93 7.12 -21.49
CA GLY A 6 -13.42 6.17 -22.46
C GLY A 6 -14.79 5.63 -22.15
N THR A 7 -15.44 6.13 -21.11
CA THR A 7 -16.80 5.74 -20.80
C THR A 7 -17.78 6.66 -21.53
N GLU A 8 -18.62 6.06 -22.36
CA GLU A 8 -19.62 6.78 -23.13
C GLU A 8 -20.93 6.03 -23.11
N VAL A 9 -22.02 6.77 -23.06
CA VAL A 9 -23.35 6.19 -23.18
C VAL A 9 -23.85 6.40 -24.60
N ASN A 10 -24.23 5.31 -25.25
CA ASN A 10 -24.75 5.33 -26.62
C ASN A 10 -26.14 4.71 -26.64
N LYS A 11 -26.99 5.25 -27.51
CA LYS A 11 -28.29 4.66 -27.74
C LYS A 11 -28.23 3.79 -28.98
N MET A 12 -28.67 2.55 -28.86
CA MET A 12 -28.75 1.63 -29.98
C MET A 12 -29.96 1.93 -30.82
N SER A 13 -29.92 1.53 -32.10
CA SER A 13 -31.02 1.77 -33.02
C SER A 13 -32.30 1.06 -32.58
N ASN A 14 -32.21 0.02 -31.76
CA ASN A 14 -33.39 -0.68 -31.24
C ASN A 14 -33.89 -0.10 -29.92
N GLY A 15 -33.38 1.07 -29.51
CA GLY A 15 -33.81 1.75 -28.30
C GLY A 15 -33.07 1.34 -27.07
N GLU A 16 -32.15 0.40 -27.14
CA GLU A 16 -31.34 0.03 -25.99
C GLU A 16 -30.24 1.04 -25.74
N ASP A 17 -29.98 1.30 -24.45
CA ASP A 17 -28.83 2.13 -24.04
C ASP A 17 -27.62 1.21 -23.92
N SER A 18 -26.44 1.76 -24.21
CA SER A 18 -25.20 1.02 -24.05
C SER A 18 -24.12 1.95 -23.53
N ILE A 19 -23.09 1.36 -22.98
CA ILE A 19 -21.96 2.09 -22.41
C ILE A 19 -20.67 1.38 -22.82
N VAL A 20 -19.65 2.14 -23.19
CA VAL A 20 -18.31 1.61 -23.37
C VAL A 20 -17.59 1.68 -22.02
N TRP A 21 -17.16 0.52 -21.53
CA TRP A 21 -16.52 0.41 -20.22
C TRP A 21 -15.05 0.09 -20.43
N SER A 22 -14.17 0.94 -19.91
CA SER A 22 -12.74 0.78 -20.10
C SER A 22 -12.01 0.77 -18.76
N ILE A 23 -11.09 -0.17 -18.61
CA ILE A 23 -10.22 -0.25 -17.44
C ILE A 23 -8.80 -0.39 -17.98
N SER A 24 -7.90 0.48 -17.53
CA SER A 24 -6.52 0.44 -18.01
C SER A 24 -5.78 -0.76 -17.41
N ALA A 25 -4.74 -1.21 -18.10
CA ALA A 25 -3.89 -2.27 -17.57
C ALA A 25 -3.23 -1.84 -16.25
N GLU A 26 -2.93 -0.57 -16.11
CA GLU A 26 -2.35 -0.04 -14.88
C GLU A 26 -3.32 -0.18 -13.71
N ASP A 27 -4.60 0.16 -13.92
CA ASP A 27 -5.61 0.03 -12.87
C ASP A 27 -5.78 -1.44 -12.45
N ILE A 28 -5.72 -2.36 -13.42
CA ILE A 28 -5.81 -3.79 -13.12
C ILE A 28 -4.62 -4.23 -12.27
N SER A 29 -3.42 -3.80 -12.63
CA SER A 29 -2.20 -4.15 -11.87
C SER A 29 -2.23 -3.61 -10.45
N LYS A 30 -2.75 -2.38 -10.28
CA LYS A 30 -2.80 -1.76 -8.95
C LYS A 30 -3.76 -2.46 -8.00
N SER A 31 -4.79 -3.11 -8.52
CA SER A 31 -5.88 -3.64 -7.71
C SER A 31 -5.92 -5.16 -7.67
N ALA A 32 -4.94 -5.84 -8.25
CA ALA A 32 -4.88 -7.31 -8.22
C ALA A 32 -4.79 -7.81 -6.77
N LEU A 33 -5.40 -8.97 -6.51
CA LEU A 33 -5.27 -9.62 -5.20
C LEU A 33 -4.18 -10.67 -5.29
N VAL A 34 -3.36 -10.77 -4.24
CA VAL A 34 -2.37 -11.85 -4.18
C VAL A 34 -3.11 -13.19 -4.08
N SER A 35 -2.63 -14.18 -4.80
CA SER A 35 -3.28 -15.50 -4.83
C SER A 35 -2.93 -16.33 -3.60
N ALA A 36 -1.80 -16.05 -2.95
CA ALA A 36 -1.31 -16.75 -1.78
C ALA A 36 -0.41 -15.81 -0.99
N PRO A 37 -0.18 -16.06 0.32
CA PRO A 37 0.77 -15.25 1.09
C PRO A 37 2.11 -15.20 0.40
N SER A 38 2.66 -14.00 0.23
CA SER A 38 3.90 -13.81 -0.54
C SER A 38 4.72 -12.66 0.04
N TRP A 39 6.04 -12.86 0.08
CA TRP A 39 6.99 -11.81 0.38
C TRP A 39 7.29 -11.06 -0.93
N LEU A 40 6.88 -9.80 -1.02
CA LEU A 40 6.99 -9.04 -2.26
C LEU A 40 7.88 -7.81 -2.05
N PRO A 41 8.74 -7.50 -3.04
CA PRO A 41 9.57 -6.29 -2.99
C PRO A 41 8.67 -5.06 -3.10
N THR A 42 8.71 -4.24 -2.07
CA THR A 42 7.72 -3.18 -1.85
C THR A 42 8.44 -1.85 -1.59
N GLU A 43 7.83 -0.78 -2.04
CA GLU A 43 8.33 0.57 -1.86
C GLU A 43 7.25 1.45 -1.28
N ILE A 44 7.63 2.37 -0.39
CA ILE A 44 6.72 3.41 0.10
C ILE A 44 6.68 4.50 -0.94
N ILE A 45 5.49 4.77 -1.49
CA ILE A 45 5.34 5.78 -2.54
C ILE A 45 4.59 7.02 -2.06
N ASP A 46 3.95 6.96 -0.90
CA ASP A 46 3.31 8.15 -0.34
C ASP A 46 3.27 8.06 1.17
N PHE A 47 3.19 9.23 1.80
CA PHE A 47 3.18 9.39 3.26
C PHE A 47 2.33 10.60 3.59
N THR A 48 1.36 10.43 4.49
CA THR A 48 0.61 11.55 5.06
C THR A 48 0.44 11.34 6.55
N LEU A 49 0.30 12.45 7.28
CA LEU A 49 -0.09 12.43 8.68
C LEU A 49 -1.55 12.86 8.75
N GLU A 50 -2.36 12.09 9.43
CA GLU A 50 -3.78 12.35 9.53
C GLU A 50 -4.21 12.34 10.99
N ASP A 51 -5.16 13.22 11.33
CA ASP A 51 -5.75 13.17 12.65
C ASP A 51 -6.68 11.97 12.74
N THR A 52 -6.74 11.35 13.93
CA THR A 52 -7.75 10.33 14.18
C THR A 52 -9.12 10.99 14.27
N LYS A 53 -10.18 10.18 14.20
CA LYS A 53 -11.55 10.70 14.26
C LYS A 53 -11.82 11.50 15.51
N THR A 54 -11.20 11.12 16.62
CA THR A 54 -11.36 11.84 17.89
C THR A 54 -10.45 13.04 18.00
N GLY A 55 -9.46 13.17 17.10
CA GLY A 55 -8.53 14.30 17.11
C GLY A 55 -7.47 14.24 18.20
N ASP A 56 -7.33 13.12 18.91
CA ASP A 56 -6.44 13.02 20.07
C ASP A 56 -5.10 12.37 19.73
N SER A 57 -4.88 11.98 18.49
CA SER A 57 -3.61 11.40 18.05
C SER A 57 -3.49 11.52 16.53
N LYS A 58 -2.34 11.08 16.02
CA LYS A 58 -2.06 11.08 14.59
C LYS A 58 -1.92 9.67 14.08
N ASN A 59 -2.35 9.46 12.84
CA ASN A 59 -2.05 8.26 12.09
C ASN A 59 -1.01 8.58 11.02
N VAL A 60 -0.05 7.69 10.88
CA VAL A 60 0.83 7.66 9.72
C VAL A 60 0.11 6.84 8.65
N HIS A 61 -0.18 7.45 7.54
CA HIS A 61 -0.87 6.80 6.42
C HIS A 61 0.11 6.62 5.28
N LEU A 62 0.37 5.40 4.90
CA LEU A 62 1.34 5.05 3.86
C LEU A 62 0.64 4.39 2.68
N THR A 63 1.22 4.57 1.50
CA THR A 63 0.86 3.80 0.32
C THR A 63 2.06 2.98 -0.08
N PHE A 64 1.85 1.68 -0.26
CA PHE A 64 2.88 0.74 -0.68
C PHE A 64 2.66 0.35 -2.13
N LYS A 65 3.77 0.09 -2.84
CA LYS A 65 3.73 -0.38 -4.22
C LYS A 65 4.76 -1.47 -4.42
N VAL A 66 4.35 -2.58 -5.02
CA VAL A 66 5.27 -3.64 -5.42
C VAL A 66 6.05 -3.17 -6.64
N PHE A 67 7.38 -3.20 -6.57
CA PHE A 67 8.21 -2.60 -7.62
C PHE A 67 8.85 -3.62 -8.56
N ALA A 68 8.69 -4.92 -8.31
CA ALA A 68 9.28 -5.95 -9.16
C ALA A 68 8.52 -7.25 -9.04
N GLY A 69 8.71 -8.14 -10.00
CA GLY A 69 8.14 -9.47 -9.99
C GLY A 69 6.77 -9.55 -10.62
N GLU A 70 6.10 -10.66 -10.35
CA GLU A 70 4.79 -10.97 -10.92
C GLU A 70 3.75 -9.92 -10.61
N TYR A 71 3.80 -9.37 -9.39
CA TYR A 71 2.82 -8.39 -8.92
C TYR A 71 3.30 -6.95 -9.08
N LYS A 72 4.29 -6.70 -9.93
CA LYS A 72 4.79 -5.34 -10.15
C LYS A 72 3.62 -4.39 -10.47
N GLY A 73 3.56 -3.28 -9.76
CA GLY A 73 2.50 -2.29 -9.93
C GLY A 73 1.38 -2.39 -8.92
N LEU A 74 1.30 -3.49 -8.17
CA LEU A 74 0.28 -3.66 -7.13
C LEU A 74 0.47 -2.59 -6.06
N GLU A 75 -0.62 -1.92 -5.65
CA GLU A 75 -0.57 -0.87 -4.65
C GLU A 75 -1.52 -1.17 -3.51
N ASN A 76 -1.14 -0.73 -2.32
CA ASN A 76 -2.02 -0.76 -1.16
C ASN A 76 -1.94 0.61 -0.47
N PRO A 77 -2.98 1.45 -0.61
CA PRO A 77 -3.02 2.77 0.01
C PRO A 77 -3.63 2.78 1.41
N PHE A 78 -3.85 1.61 2.01
CA PHE A 78 -4.57 1.50 3.27
C PHE A 78 -3.67 1.02 4.40
N ILE A 79 -2.44 1.56 4.46
CA ILE A 79 -1.48 1.20 5.50
C ILE A 79 -1.47 2.31 6.54
N TYR A 80 -1.92 2.01 7.76
CA TYR A 80 -2.06 3.00 8.83
C TYR A 80 -1.32 2.53 10.08
N PHE A 81 -0.61 3.46 10.71
CA PHE A 81 0.03 3.24 12.01
C PHE A 81 -0.35 4.39 12.94
N ASN A 82 -0.91 4.07 14.11
CA ASN A 82 -1.29 5.08 15.07
C ASN A 82 -0.15 5.39 16.03
N GLU A 83 0.08 6.67 16.34
CA GLU A 83 1.19 7.06 17.21
C GLU A 83 1.08 6.53 18.64
N LYS A 84 -0.13 6.15 19.06
CA LYS A 84 -0.34 5.56 20.39
C LYS A 84 0.02 4.08 20.43
N LEU A 85 0.31 3.47 19.30
CA LEU A 85 0.73 2.08 19.20
C LEU A 85 2.06 2.01 18.44
N PRO A 86 3.11 2.67 18.94
CA PRO A 86 4.36 2.82 18.16
C PRO A 86 5.04 1.49 17.86
N VAL A 87 4.86 0.49 18.70
CA VAL A 87 5.51 -0.80 18.51
C VAL A 87 5.05 -1.49 17.22
N MET A 88 3.88 -1.14 16.71
CA MET A 88 3.35 -1.74 15.49
C MET A 88 4.21 -1.42 14.26
N MET A 89 5.03 -0.36 14.34
CA MET A 89 5.90 0.03 13.24
C MET A 89 7.31 -0.56 13.35
N ASN A 90 7.59 -1.31 14.41
CA ASN A 90 8.93 -1.80 14.69
C ASN A 90 9.56 -2.57 13.52
N SER A 91 8.83 -3.55 12.98
CA SER A 91 9.34 -4.38 11.88
C SER A 91 9.56 -3.55 10.62
N LEU A 92 8.68 -2.60 10.36
CA LEU A 92 8.81 -1.74 9.18
C LEU A 92 10.04 -0.84 9.29
N LEU A 93 10.28 -0.24 10.46
CA LEU A 93 11.45 0.62 10.66
C LEU A 93 12.74 -0.17 10.47
N LYS A 94 12.79 -1.40 11.00
CA LYS A 94 13.95 -2.26 10.79
C LYS A 94 14.13 -2.61 9.33
N ALA A 95 13.04 -2.98 8.66
CA ALA A 95 13.08 -3.37 7.26
C ALA A 95 13.57 -2.23 6.37
N CYS A 96 13.20 -1.01 6.70
CA CYS A 96 13.60 0.18 5.95
C CYS A 96 15.04 0.62 6.26
N GLY A 97 15.68 0.02 7.24
CA GLY A 97 17.06 0.34 7.58
C GLY A 97 17.24 1.59 8.43
N PHE A 98 16.20 2.02 9.15
CA PHE A 98 16.34 3.14 10.07
C PHE A 98 17.28 2.76 11.21
N PRO A 99 18.13 3.72 11.68
CA PRO A 99 19.07 3.41 12.76
C PRO A 99 18.33 3.11 14.05
N GLN A 100 18.82 2.07 14.74
CA GLN A 100 18.28 1.63 16.01
C GLN A 100 19.27 2.00 17.11
N ASN A 101 18.74 2.48 18.24
CA ASN A 101 19.58 2.80 19.38
C ASN A 101 20.18 1.53 19.98
N PRO A 102 21.31 1.63 20.76
CA PRO A 102 21.93 0.43 21.34
C PRO A 102 21.00 -0.39 22.21
N ASP A 103 19.98 0.22 22.82
CA ASP A 103 19.03 -0.49 23.66
C ASP A 103 17.88 -1.12 22.86
N GLY A 104 17.92 -1.04 21.53
CA GLY A 104 16.90 -1.60 20.68
C GLY A 104 15.74 -0.65 20.36
N SER A 105 15.74 0.53 20.93
CA SER A 105 14.68 1.52 20.67
C SER A 105 14.93 2.27 19.37
N PHE A 106 13.90 2.94 18.89
CA PHE A 106 13.97 3.83 17.73
C PHE A 106 13.59 5.24 18.14
N SER A 107 14.32 6.22 17.61
CA SER A 107 13.98 7.64 17.71
C SER A 107 14.20 8.23 16.33
N VAL A 108 13.19 8.17 15.49
CA VAL A 108 13.31 8.58 14.09
C VAL A 108 12.25 9.62 13.78
N ARG A 109 12.61 10.55 12.88
CA ARG A 109 11.66 11.54 12.38
C ARG A 109 10.99 10.95 11.13
N LEU A 110 9.68 10.79 11.19
CA LEU A 110 8.92 10.27 10.07
C LEU A 110 8.31 11.43 9.30
N SER A 111 8.59 11.48 8.02
CA SER A 111 8.09 12.51 7.13
C SER A 111 8.06 11.94 5.71
N LYS A 112 7.46 12.68 4.81
CA LYS A 112 7.48 12.27 3.40
C LYS A 112 8.93 12.10 2.93
N GLY A 113 9.82 13.02 3.30
CA GLY A 113 11.21 12.98 2.88
C GLY A 113 12.00 11.81 3.43
N THR A 114 11.65 11.31 4.63
CA THR A 114 12.37 10.18 5.22
C THR A 114 11.76 8.83 4.87
N MET A 115 10.51 8.79 4.49
CA MET A 115 9.79 7.52 4.28
C MET A 115 9.62 7.17 2.81
N VAL A 116 9.24 8.15 1.97
CA VAL A 116 8.98 7.86 0.55
C VAL A 116 10.27 7.44 -0.14
N GLY A 117 10.20 6.35 -0.88
CA GLY A 117 11.35 5.77 -1.56
C GLY A 117 12.01 4.63 -0.81
N LYS A 118 11.64 4.39 0.44
CA LYS A 118 12.16 3.26 1.19
C LYS A 118 11.66 1.96 0.58
N LYS A 119 12.56 0.99 0.46
CA LYS A 119 12.29 -0.31 -0.16
C LYS A 119 12.57 -1.44 0.82
N PHE A 120 11.73 -2.46 0.78
CA PHE A 120 11.81 -3.57 1.72
C PHE A 120 11.00 -4.73 1.17
N LEU A 121 11.05 -5.88 1.86
CA LEU A 121 10.12 -6.97 1.59
C LEU A 121 8.94 -6.82 2.53
N ALA A 122 7.74 -6.93 1.99
CA ALA A 122 6.52 -6.96 2.79
C ALA A 122 5.82 -8.28 2.55
N HIS A 123 5.23 -8.83 3.61
CA HIS A 123 4.46 -10.06 3.51
C HIS A 123 3.01 -9.71 3.22
N TRP A 124 2.62 -9.91 1.96
CA TRP A 124 1.28 -9.61 1.48
C TRP A 124 0.42 -10.85 1.61
N ILE A 125 -0.75 -10.68 2.20
CA ILE A 125 -1.70 -11.78 2.38
C ILE A 125 -3.06 -11.32 1.88
N ARG A 126 -3.92 -12.30 1.61
CA ARG A 126 -5.29 -12.04 1.26
C ARG A 126 -6.12 -12.10 2.54
N GLY A 127 -6.82 -11.03 2.84
CA GLY A 127 -7.71 -10.97 3.99
C GLY A 127 -9.08 -10.49 3.57
N THR A 128 -9.88 -10.10 4.54
CA THR A 128 -11.21 -9.54 4.27
C THR A 128 -11.39 -8.26 5.05
N TYR A 129 -12.13 -7.34 4.46
CA TYR A 129 -12.57 -6.12 5.10
C TYR A 129 -13.99 -5.83 4.64
N ASN A 130 -14.92 -5.74 5.60
CA ASN A 130 -16.35 -5.57 5.29
C ASN A 130 -16.83 -6.62 4.29
N ASN A 131 -16.44 -7.89 4.52
CA ASN A 131 -16.82 -9.05 3.71
C ASN A 131 -16.28 -9.00 2.27
N ARG A 132 -15.29 -8.16 1.99
CA ARG A 132 -14.65 -8.08 0.68
C ARG A 132 -13.22 -8.58 0.78
N PRO A 133 -12.72 -9.33 -0.22
CA PRO A 133 -11.33 -9.72 -0.21
C PRO A 133 -10.44 -8.50 -0.46
N VAL A 134 -9.39 -8.37 0.33
CA VAL A 134 -8.43 -7.27 0.21
C VAL A 134 -7.03 -7.81 0.42
N ASN A 135 -6.03 -7.08 -0.07
CA ASN A 135 -4.65 -7.34 0.27
C ASN A 135 -4.35 -6.72 1.63
N GLN A 136 -3.66 -7.47 2.47
CA GLN A 136 -3.19 -6.98 3.77
C GLN A 136 -1.72 -7.27 3.88
N ILE A 137 -1.03 -6.55 4.76
CA ILE A 137 0.39 -6.76 5.01
C ILE A 137 0.54 -7.01 6.50
N ASP A 138 1.18 -8.15 6.85
CA ASP A 138 1.29 -8.56 8.24
C ASP A 138 2.73 -8.63 8.73
N ASP A 139 3.72 -8.45 7.87
CA ASP A 139 5.12 -8.48 8.31
C ASP A 139 6.02 -7.80 7.30
N TYR A 140 7.22 -7.46 7.73
CA TYR A 140 8.21 -6.73 6.93
C TYR A 140 9.59 -7.33 7.16
N ALA A 141 10.43 -7.28 6.13
CA ALA A 141 11.81 -7.73 6.22
C ALA A 141 12.68 -6.87 5.31
N SER A 142 13.97 -6.82 5.60
CA SER A 142 14.91 -6.09 4.76
C SER A 142 15.07 -6.81 3.43
N LEU A 143 15.30 -6.02 2.35
CA LEU A 143 15.65 -6.59 1.07
C LEU A 143 17.00 -7.31 1.19
N PRO A 144 17.19 -8.43 0.46
CA PRO A 144 18.50 -9.05 0.40
C PRO A 144 19.52 -8.07 -0.14
N THR A 145 20.73 -8.09 0.47
CA THR A 145 21.82 -7.26 0.01
C THR A 145 22.42 -7.86 -1.26
N ALA A 146 22.64 -7.04 -2.28
CA ALA A 146 23.34 -7.51 -3.47
C ALA A 146 24.81 -7.69 -3.15
N GLU A 147 25.35 -8.80 -3.59
CA GLU A 147 26.76 -9.14 -3.39
C GLU A 147 27.58 -8.86 -4.63
#